data_1ef74cb7ffd998916e86c2b377d5d986
#
_entry.id   1ef74cb7ffd998916e86c2b377d5d986
#
_cell.length_a   1.000
_cell.length_b   1.000
_cell.length_c   1.000
_cell.angle_alpha   90.00
_cell.angle_beta   90.00
_cell.angle_gamma   90.00
#
_symmetry.space_group_name_H-M   'P 1'
#
loop_
_entity.id
_entity.type
_entity.pdbx_description
1 polymer ?
#
loop_
_entity_poly.entity_id
_entity_poly.type
_entity_poly.pdbx_seq_one_letter_code
_entity_poly.pdbx_strand_id
1 'polypeptide(L)'
;MRLKLSSLLAAVSMLCGQAFAAPALPAHADIRDSGFVYCVSGQVNTFNPQKVSSGLIVDTLAAQLYDRLLDVDPYTYRLVPELAESWEVLDNGATYRFHLRNNVPFQTTAWFKPTRNFNADDVIFTFGRIFNRDHPWHNVNGSSFPYFDSLQFADSVESVRKLDSHSVEFRLKRPDASFLWHLATHYASVMSAEYAAKLAQNDRQEMIDRQPVGTGPFQLAEYRSGQYIRLQRHPAYWRGKPLM
;
A
#
# COMPACT_ATOMS: atom_id res chain seq x y z
N MET A 1 3.79 -53.68 72.34
CA MET A 1 2.73 -53.40 71.36
C MET A 1 3.41 -52.52 70.22
N ARG A 2 3.72 -53.14 69.14
CA ARG A 2 4.49 -52.53 68.05
C ARG A 2 3.52 -52.03 66.93
N LEU A 3 3.36 -50.75 66.76
CA LEU A 3 2.65 -50.20 65.64
C LEU A 3 3.64 -49.99 64.45
N LYS A 4 3.30 -50.56 63.30
CA LYS A 4 4.00 -50.47 62.08
C LYS A 4 3.66 -49.13 61.39
N LEU A 5 4.66 -48.34 61.21
CA LEU A 5 4.62 -47.16 60.35
C LEU A 5 5.20 -47.55 58.96
N SER A 6 4.33 -47.82 58.02
CA SER A 6 4.77 -48.16 56.67
C SER A 6 3.80 -47.54 55.69
N SER A 7 4.39 -46.79 54.67
CA SER A 7 3.80 -46.51 53.39
C SER A 7 2.88 -45.28 53.29
N LEU A 8 3.51 -44.12 53.20
CA LEU A 8 2.93 -42.95 52.51
C LEU A 8 4.05 -42.11 51.88
N LEU A 9 4.70 -42.72 50.91
CA LEU A 9 5.68 -42.02 50.05
C LEU A 9 5.61 -42.67 48.69
N ALA A 10 4.72 -42.20 47.82
CA ALA A 10 4.81 -42.35 46.35
C ALA A 10 3.54 -41.81 45.69
N ALA A 11 3.43 -40.50 45.48
CA ALA A 11 2.58 -39.92 44.45
C ALA A 11 2.82 -38.41 44.30
N VAL A 12 4.08 -38.02 44.15
CA VAL A 12 4.42 -36.66 43.64
C VAL A 12 5.51 -36.83 42.61
N SER A 13 5.12 -37.25 41.44
CA SER A 13 6.00 -37.14 40.27
C SER A 13 5.17 -37.42 39.04
N MET A 14 5.01 -36.40 38.23
CA MET A 14 4.69 -36.33 36.81
C MET A 14 3.62 -35.30 36.49
N LEU A 15 3.94 -34.06 36.80
CA LEU A 15 3.45 -32.94 36.00
C LEU A 15 4.68 -32.38 35.24
N CYS A 16 5.28 -33.24 34.42
CA CYS A 16 6.29 -32.80 33.44
C CYS A 16 5.58 -32.12 32.32
N GLY A 17 6.02 -30.92 32.08
CA GLY A 17 5.63 -29.94 31.11
C GLY A 17 5.16 -30.50 29.78
N GLN A 18 3.94 -30.20 29.43
CA GLN A 18 3.56 -30.09 28.03
C GLN A 18 4.24 -28.85 27.53
N ALA A 19 5.40 -29.02 26.91
CA ALA A 19 5.98 -28.01 26.03
C ALA A 19 4.94 -27.75 24.94
N PHE A 20 4.30 -26.59 25.00
CA PHE A 20 3.56 -26.08 23.86
C PHE A 20 4.56 -25.94 22.72
N ALA A 21 4.60 -26.93 21.83
CA ALA A 21 5.29 -26.80 20.59
C ALA A 21 4.67 -25.62 19.86
N ALA A 22 5.43 -24.54 19.71
CA ALA A 22 5.03 -23.45 18.85
C ALA A 22 4.67 -24.07 17.48
N PRO A 23 3.55 -23.67 16.85
CA PRO A 23 3.19 -24.19 15.54
C PRO A 23 4.39 -24.00 14.62
N ALA A 24 4.91 -25.09 14.09
CA ALA A 24 5.99 -25.06 13.12
C ALA A 24 5.50 -24.19 11.95
N LEU A 25 6.20 -23.11 11.69
CA LEU A 25 5.99 -22.35 10.45
C LEU A 25 6.09 -23.33 9.31
N PRO A 26 5.15 -23.32 8.35
CA PRO A 26 5.24 -24.22 7.20
C PRO A 26 6.62 -24.06 6.59
N ALA A 27 7.32 -25.18 6.38
CA ALA A 27 8.64 -25.20 5.81
C ALA A 27 8.57 -24.63 4.38
N HIS A 28 8.89 -23.36 4.21
CA HIS A 28 9.02 -22.72 2.91
C HIS A 28 10.46 -22.90 2.45
N ALA A 29 10.75 -24.06 1.87
CA ALA A 29 12.05 -24.34 1.24
C ALA A 29 12.42 -23.27 0.18
N ASP A 30 11.42 -22.67 -0.47
CA ASP A 30 11.62 -21.73 -1.59
C ASP A 30 12.05 -20.32 -1.18
N ILE A 31 11.80 -19.86 0.06
CA ILE A 31 12.17 -18.49 0.45
C ILE A 31 13.69 -18.35 0.62
N ARG A 32 14.38 -19.40 1.05
CA ARG A 32 15.83 -19.37 1.27
C ARG A 32 16.63 -19.26 -0.02
N ASP A 33 16.08 -19.73 -1.12
CA ASP A 33 16.77 -19.78 -2.41
C ASP A 33 16.33 -18.67 -3.37
N SER A 34 15.20 -17.99 -3.12
CA SER A 34 14.61 -17.04 -4.07
C SER A 34 13.99 -15.80 -3.46
N GLY A 35 14.20 -15.53 -2.18
CA GLY A 35 13.60 -14.42 -1.46
C GLY A 35 14.42 -13.93 -0.28
N PHE A 36 13.91 -12.95 0.44
CA PHE A 36 14.47 -12.52 1.71
C PHE A 36 13.37 -12.31 2.75
N VAL A 37 13.75 -12.37 4.02
CA VAL A 37 12.88 -12.08 5.15
C VAL A 37 13.32 -10.77 5.77
N TYR A 38 12.39 -9.82 5.86
CA TYR A 38 12.61 -8.55 6.53
C TYR A 38 11.80 -8.53 7.83
N CYS A 39 12.49 -8.39 8.96
CA CYS A 39 11.86 -8.35 10.27
C CYS A 39 11.58 -6.91 10.69
N VAL A 40 10.36 -6.65 11.14
CA VAL A 40 9.93 -5.33 11.63
C VAL A 40 9.29 -5.45 12.99
N SER A 41 9.41 -4.38 13.80
CA SER A 41 8.65 -4.24 15.03
C SER A 41 7.35 -3.48 14.73
N GLY A 42 6.20 -4.07 15.07
CA GLY A 42 4.89 -3.44 14.89
C GLY A 42 3.90 -4.32 14.14
N GLN A 43 2.68 -3.83 14.04
CA GLN A 43 1.59 -4.49 13.33
C GLN A 43 1.13 -3.68 12.12
N VAL A 44 0.81 -4.38 11.04
CA VAL A 44 0.20 -3.78 9.86
C VAL A 44 -1.31 -3.91 9.97
N ASN A 45 -2.00 -2.79 10.18
CA ASN A 45 -3.45 -2.73 10.29
C ASN A 45 -4.14 -2.36 8.98
N THR A 46 -3.39 -1.80 8.05
CA THR A 46 -3.85 -1.38 6.72
C THR A 46 -2.71 -1.55 5.72
N PHE A 47 -3.05 -1.80 4.46
CA PHE A 47 -2.10 -1.73 3.34
C PHE A 47 -2.20 -0.42 2.56
N ASN A 48 -3.05 0.51 3.02
CA ASN A 48 -3.26 1.80 2.37
C ASN A 48 -2.31 2.86 2.96
N PRO A 49 -1.26 3.27 2.25
CA PRO A 49 -0.31 4.26 2.76
C PRO A 49 -0.93 5.65 2.95
N GLN A 50 -2.07 5.93 2.31
CA GLN A 50 -2.76 7.21 2.46
C GLN A 50 -3.48 7.37 3.81
N LYS A 51 -3.74 6.26 4.52
CA LYS A 51 -4.48 6.21 5.79
C LYS A 51 -3.57 6.15 7.02
N VAL A 52 -2.28 6.29 6.85
CA VAL A 52 -1.29 6.23 7.95
C VAL A 52 -0.36 7.44 7.95
N SER A 53 0.22 7.70 9.11
CA SER A 53 1.28 8.70 9.29
C SER A 53 2.62 8.09 9.72
N SER A 54 2.69 6.76 9.86
CA SER A 54 3.89 6.07 10.35
C SER A 54 4.69 5.41 9.23
N GLY A 55 6.01 5.39 9.39
CA GLY A 55 6.95 4.87 8.41
C GLY A 55 6.82 3.37 8.12
N LEU A 56 6.38 2.52 9.10
CA LEU A 56 6.40 1.06 8.92
C LEU A 56 5.70 0.59 7.63
N ILE A 57 4.47 1.05 7.38
CA ILE A 57 3.72 0.66 6.18
C ILE A 57 4.27 1.38 4.95
N VAL A 58 4.56 2.66 5.09
CA VAL A 58 5.05 3.51 4.01
C VAL A 58 6.42 3.03 3.54
N ASP A 59 7.34 2.78 4.49
CA ASP A 59 8.73 2.47 4.17
C ASP A 59 8.92 1.01 3.73
N THR A 60 8.07 0.07 4.19
CA THR A 60 8.28 -1.36 3.91
C THR A 60 7.34 -1.93 2.86
N LEU A 61 6.11 -1.46 2.76
CA LEU A 61 5.09 -2.08 1.92
C LEU A 61 4.61 -1.19 0.77
N ALA A 62 4.53 0.13 0.96
CA ALA A 62 3.96 1.00 -0.06
C ALA A 62 4.75 0.94 -1.37
N ALA A 63 6.08 1.04 -1.30
CA ALA A 63 6.96 0.94 -2.46
C ALA A 63 6.94 -0.44 -3.15
N GLN A 64 6.50 -1.47 -2.44
CA GLN A 64 6.40 -2.82 -2.99
C GLN A 64 5.07 -3.05 -3.71
N LEU A 65 4.00 -2.45 -3.21
CA LEU A 65 2.64 -2.71 -3.67
C LEU A 65 2.14 -1.69 -4.69
N TYR A 66 2.64 -0.45 -4.62
CA TYR A 66 2.11 0.68 -5.38
C TYR A 66 3.22 1.47 -6.05
N ASP A 67 2.87 2.15 -7.14
CA ASP A 67 3.66 3.22 -7.73
C ASP A 67 2.94 4.58 -7.56
N ARG A 68 3.65 5.66 -7.82
CA ARG A 68 3.22 7.06 -7.72
C ARG A 68 3.34 7.75 -9.08
N LEU A 69 2.90 8.99 -9.19
CA LEU A 69 3.12 9.76 -10.42
C LEU A 69 4.61 10.04 -10.64
N LEU A 70 5.32 10.38 -9.58
CA LEU A 70 6.74 10.73 -9.59
C LEU A 70 7.47 9.93 -8.53
N ASP A 71 8.76 9.78 -8.71
CA ASP A 71 9.68 9.20 -7.75
C ASP A 71 10.84 10.15 -7.47
N VAL A 72 11.66 9.83 -6.47
CA VAL A 72 12.91 10.54 -6.15
C VAL A 72 14.08 9.61 -6.42
N ASP A 73 14.97 10.02 -7.30
CA ASP A 73 16.21 9.30 -7.55
C ASP A 73 17.05 9.24 -6.26
N PRO A 74 17.41 8.05 -5.75
CA PRO A 74 18.05 7.91 -4.45
C PRO A 74 19.51 8.40 -4.42
N TYR A 75 20.13 8.62 -5.58
CA TYR A 75 21.53 9.06 -5.70
C TYR A 75 21.63 10.56 -5.92
N THR A 76 20.74 11.11 -6.73
CA THR A 76 20.78 12.53 -7.12
C THR A 76 19.78 13.39 -6.33
N TYR A 77 18.84 12.76 -5.62
CA TYR A 77 17.74 13.41 -4.91
C TYR A 77 16.89 14.32 -5.83
N ARG A 78 16.75 13.95 -7.09
CA ARG A 78 15.94 14.67 -8.06
C ARG A 78 14.63 13.94 -8.31
N LEU A 79 13.59 14.71 -8.61
CA LEU A 79 12.34 14.15 -9.09
C LEU A 79 12.55 13.46 -10.44
N VAL A 80 12.04 12.25 -10.55
CA VAL A 80 12.11 11.44 -11.77
C VAL A 80 10.72 10.90 -12.13
N PRO A 81 10.48 10.60 -13.42
CA PRO A 81 9.24 9.98 -13.88
C PRO A 81 8.98 8.61 -13.25
N GLU A 82 7.71 8.37 -12.83
CA GLU A 82 7.25 7.04 -12.43
C GLU A 82 6.00 6.65 -13.24
N LEU A 83 4.78 6.73 -12.74
CA LEU A 83 3.55 6.51 -13.53
C LEU A 83 3.28 7.64 -14.52
N ALA A 84 3.72 8.86 -14.22
CA ALA A 84 3.85 9.91 -15.23
C ALA A 84 5.19 9.75 -15.94
N GLU A 85 5.18 9.76 -17.28
CA GLU A 85 6.39 9.75 -18.10
C GLU A 85 6.99 11.15 -18.26
N SER A 86 6.16 12.19 -18.11
CA SER A 86 6.57 13.60 -18.12
C SER A 86 5.52 14.48 -17.45
N TRP A 87 5.91 15.70 -17.13
CA TRP A 87 5.00 16.72 -16.61
C TRP A 87 5.38 18.11 -17.06
N GLU A 88 4.41 19.00 -17.07
CA GLU A 88 4.56 20.42 -17.37
C GLU A 88 4.17 21.25 -16.14
N VAL A 89 4.90 22.33 -15.89
CA VAL A 89 4.59 23.32 -14.87
C VAL A 89 4.12 24.59 -15.56
N LEU A 90 2.89 24.96 -15.34
CA LEU A 90 2.19 26.06 -15.99
C LEU A 90 1.76 27.10 -14.94
N ASP A 91 1.33 28.27 -15.41
CA ASP A 91 0.78 29.33 -14.57
C ASP A 91 1.68 29.68 -13.36
N ASN A 92 2.98 29.79 -13.61
CA ASN A 92 4.01 30.07 -12.59
C ASN A 92 3.99 29.09 -11.40
N GLY A 93 3.64 27.81 -11.63
CA GLY A 93 3.60 26.79 -10.60
C GLY A 93 2.22 26.64 -9.91
N ALA A 94 1.17 27.18 -10.50
CA ALA A 94 -0.20 26.97 -10.04
C ALA A 94 -0.91 25.83 -10.80
N THR A 95 -0.38 25.38 -11.95
CA THR A 95 -0.97 24.30 -12.74
C THR A 95 0.09 23.28 -13.11
N TYR A 96 -0.22 22.02 -12.93
CA TYR A 96 0.65 20.88 -13.24
C TYR A 96 -0.10 19.91 -14.14
N ARG A 97 0.46 19.63 -15.32
CA ARG A 97 -0.10 18.66 -16.25
C ARG A 97 0.83 17.47 -16.34
N PHE A 98 0.28 16.25 -16.14
CA PHE A 98 1.01 15.00 -16.20
C PHE A 98 0.59 14.19 -17.41
N HIS A 99 1.58 13.68 -18.15
CA HIS A 99 1.41 12.70 -19.20
C HIS A 99 1.68 11.31 -18.61
N LEU A 100 0.66 10.47 -18.63
CA LEU A 100 0.68 9.18 -17.96
C LEU A 100 1.21 8.08 -18.87
N ARG A 101 1.91 7.11 -18.30
CA ARG A 101 2.38 5.94 -19.04
C ARG A 101 1.22 5.11 -19.55
N ASN A 102 1.42 4.57 -20.75
CA ASN A 102 0.59 3.52 -21.30
C ASN A 102 1.08 2.15 -20.82
N ASN A 103 0.19 1.14 -20.91
CA ASN A 103 0.55 -0.27 -20.69
C ASN A 103 1.13 -0.59 -19.30
N VAL A 104 0.65 0.08 -18.26
CA VAL A 104 0.98 -0.24 -16.87
C VAL A 104 -0.12 -1.14 -16.28
N PRO A 105 0.10 -2.44 -16.13
CA PRO A 105 -0.91 -3.35 -15.61
C PRO A 105 -1.02 -3.22 -14.09
N PHE A 106 -2.24 -3.36 -13.58
CA PHE A 106 -2.47 -3.61 -12.15
C PHE A 106 -2.19 -5.08 -11.79
N GLN A 107 -1.92 -5.32 -10.54
CA GLN A 107 -1.73 -6.66 -9.97
C GLN A 107 -2.98 -7.52 -10.13
N THR A 108 -2.79 -8.79 -10.53
CA THR A 108 -3.84 -9.81 -10.47
C THR A 108 -3.71 -10.55 -9.15
N THR A 109 -4.74 -10.47 -8.33
CA THR A 109 -4.76 -11.05 -6.98
C THR A 109 -5.88 -12.11 -6.87
N ALA A 110 -5.96 -12.81 -5.74
CA ALA A 110 -7.05 -13.76 -5.49
C ALA A 110 -8.44 -13.10 -5.42
N TRP A 111 -8.51 -11.78 -5.17
CA TRP A 111 -9.74 -11.02 -5.00
C TRP A 111 -10.07 -10.07 -6.16
N PHE A 112 -9.10 -9.85 -7.06
CA PHE A 112 -9.29 -8.94 -8.20
C PHE A 112 -8.45 -9.34 -9.41
N LYS A 113 -9.10 -9.33 -10.57
CA LYS A 113 -8.46 -9.45 -11.89
C LYS A 113 -8.79 -8.19 -12.68
N PRO A 114 -7.79 -7.34 -12.97
CA PRO A 114 -8.01 -6.12 -13.76
C PRO A 114 -8.44 -6.44 -15.18
N THR A 115 -9.31 -5.61 -15.76
CA THR A 115 -9.74 -5.70 -17.17
C THR A 115 -9.08 -4.64 -18.03
N ARG A 116 -8.41 -3.67 -17.40
CA ARG A 116 -7.69 -2.60 -18.09
C ARG A 116 -6.37 -2.28 -17.37
N ASN A 117 -5.49 -1.60 -18.05
CA ASN A 117 -4.30 -0.99 -17.50
C ASN A 117 -4.61 0.31 -16.75
N PHE A 118 -3.63 0.82 -16.01
CA PHE A 118 -3.62 2.13 -15.38
C PHE A 118 -3.92 3.23 -16.41
N ASN A 119 -4.71 4.22 -16.00
CA ASN A 119 -5.02 5.41 -16.78
C ASN A 119 -5.40 6.61 -15.87
N ALA A 120 -5.85 7.69 -16.49
CA ALA A 120 -6.24 8.92 -15.81
C ALA A 120 -7.35 8.74 -14.75
N ASP A 121 -8.27 7.77 -14.94
CA ASP A 121 -9.37 7.54 -14.00
C ASP A 121 -8.84 7.10 -12.62
N ASP A 122 -7.71 6.39 -12.58
CA ASP A 122 -7.09 5.94 -11.33
C ASP A 122 -6.47 7.12 -10.57
N VAL A 123 -5.90 8.07 -11.28
CA VAL A 123 -5.38 9.31 -10.69
C VAL A 123 -6.51 10.18 -10.14
N ILE A 124 -7.58 10.36 -10.94
CA ILE A 124 -8.77 11.13 -10.51
C ILE A 124 -9.43 10.48 -9.28
N PHE A 125 -9.58 9.16 -9.27
CA PHE A 125 -10.09 8.43 -8.11
C PHE A 125 -9.19 8.62 -6.88
N THR A 126 -7.89 8.41 -7.06
CA THR A 126 -6.92 8.44 -5.96
C THR A 126 -6.91 9.79 -5.27
N PHE A 127 -6.77 10.86 -6.03
CA PHE A 127 -6.66 12.19 -5.47
C PHE A 127 -8.02 12.82 -5.18
N GLY A 128 -9.04 12.53 -5.99
CA GLY A 128 -10.40 13.01 -5.77
C GLY A 128 -10.93 12.64 -4.38
N ARG A 129 -10.71 11.41 -3.92
CA ARG A 129 -11.14 10.99 -2.58
C ARG A 129 -10.36 11.65 -1.44
N ILE A 130 -9.14 12.15 -1.69
CA ILE A 130 -8.34 12.88 -0.69
C ILE A 130 -8.82 14.32 -0.57
N PHE A 131 -9.05 15.01 -1.70
CA PHE A 131 -9.32 16.44 -1.72
C PHE A 131 -10.80 16.78 -1.59
N ASN A 132 -11.68 15.96 -2.17
CA ASN A 132 -13.10 16.24 -2.18
C ASN A 132 -13.79 15.48 -1.04
N ARG A 133 -14.22 16.21 -0.02
CA ARG A 133 -14.93 15.64 1.15
C ARG A 133 -16.28 15.02 0.78
N ASP A 134 -16.87 15.42 -0.32
CA ASP A 134 -18.15 14.86 -0.83
C ASP A 134 -17.91 13.63 -1.73
N HIS A 135 -16.66 13.26 -1.97
CA HIS A 135 -16.37 12.06 -2.75
C HIS A 135 -16.85 10.81 -2.01
N PRO A 136 -17.57 9.85 -2.66
CA PRO A 136 -18.15 8.67 -2.01
C PRO A 136 -17.12 7.81 -1.24
N TRP A 137 -15.84 7.89 -1.64
CA TRP A 137 -14.75 7.14 -1.04
C TRP A 137 -13.95 7.93 0.00
N HIS A 138 -14.32 9.18 0.28
CA HIS A 138 -13.58 10.00 1.25
C HIS A 138 -13.67 9.41 2.66
N ASN A 139 -14.87 8.99 3.08
CA ASN A 139 -15.15 8.52 4.42
C ASN A 139 -14.96 7.00 4.61
N VAL A 140 -14.56 6.27 3.57
CA VAL A 140 -14.31 4.82 3.69
C VAL A 140 -13.11 4.56 4.61
N ASN A 141 -13.34 3.75 5.64
CA ASN A 141 -12.38 3.48 6.72
C ASN A 141 -11.88 4.75 7.45
N GLY A 142 -12.74 5.74 7.59
CA GLY A 142 -12.46 7.04 8.20
C GLY A 142 -12.14 8.12 7.19
N SER A 143 -12.35 9.37 7.59
CA SER A 143 -12.20 10.56 6.74
C SER A 143 -10.80 11.17 6.73
N SER A 144 -9.88 10.68 7.55
CA SER A 144 -8.54 11.23 7.65
C SER A 144 -7.59 10.64 6.61
N PHE A 145 -6.78 11.54 6.05
CA PHE A 145 -5.62 11.26 5.21
C PHE A 145 -4.41 11.96 5.86
N PRO A 146 -3.83 11.39 6.93
CA PRO A 146 -3.00 12.12 7.90
C PRO A 146 -1.85 12.93 7.29
N TYR A 147 -1.17 12.40 6.27
CA TYR A 147 -0.11 13.14 5.58
C TYR A 147 -0.67 14.37 4.87
N PHE A 148 -1.70 14.20 4.06
CA PHE A 148 -2.30 15.28 3.28
C PHE A 148 -3.05 16.28 4.16
N ASP A 149 -3.67 15.82 5.24
CA ASP A 149 -4.33 16.68 6.22
C ASP A 149 -3.31 17.59 6.91
N SER A 150 -2.11 17.08 7.27
CA SER A 150 -1.04 17.87 7.91
C SER A 150 -0.50 18.99 7.01
N LEU A 151 -0.61 18.82 5.70
CA LEU A 151 -0.20 19.79 4.68
C LEU A 151 -1.32 20.75 4.27
N GLN A 152 -2.52 20.59 4.82
CA GLN A 152 -3.72 21.28 4.33
C GLN A 152 -3.89 21.15 2.81
N PHE A 153 -3.56 19.99 2.27
CA PHE A 153 -3.45 19.76 0.83
C PHE A 153 -4.80 19.94 0.12
N ALA A 154 -5.91 19.50 0.73
CA ALA A 154 -7.26 19.73 0.23
C ALA A 154 -7.61 21.21 0.09
N ASP A 155 -7.05 22.05 0.97
CA ASP A 155 -7.27 23.49 0.90
C ASP A 155 -6.39 24.17 -0.16
N SER A 156 -5.27 23.58 -0.52
CA SER A 156 -4.32 24.09 -1.53
C SER A 156 -4.72 23.73 -2.97
N VAL A 157 -5.36 22.56 -3.16
CA VAL A 157 -5.77 22.10 -4.49
C VAL A 157 -7.15 22.67 -4.85
N GLU A 158 -7.22 23.31 -6.01
CA GLU A 158 -8.49 23.79 -6.57
C GLU A 158 -9.22 22.67 -7.31
N SER A 159 -8.51 21.92 -8.17
CA SER A 159 -9.09 20.83 -8.93
C SER A 159 -8.07 19.81 -9.39
N VAL A 160 -8.54 18.58 -9.60
CA VAL A 160 -7.83 17.52 -10.33
C VAL A 160 -8.73 17.11 -11.48
N ARG A 161 -8.27 17.22 -12.72
CA ARG A 161 -9.08 17.00 -13.91
C ARG A 161 -8.43 15.99 -14.85
N LYS A 162 -9.24 15.12 -15.39
CA LYS A 162 -8.89 14.27 -16.53
C LYS A 162 -8.98 15.12 -17.80
N LEU A 163 -7.89 15.21 -18.55
CA LEU A 163 -7.88 15.86 -19.88
C LEU A 163 -8.20 14.84 -20.96
N ASP A 164 -7.59 13.66 -20.87
CA ASP A 164 -7.85 12.49 -21.71
C ASP A 164 -7.53 11.20 -20.94
N SER A 165 -7.45 10.04 -21.58
CA SER A 165 -7.18 8.77 -20.93
C SER A 165 -5.79 8.68 -20.29
N HIS A 166 -4.84 9.48 -20.73
CA HIS A 166 -3.44 9.45 -20.27
C HIS A 166 -2.88 10.84 -19.94
N SER A 167 -3.76 11.81 -19.70
CA SER A 167 -3.36 13.15 -19.27
C SER A 167 -4.27 13.64 -18.15
N VAL A 168 -3.65 14.14 -17.09
CA VAL A 168 -4.36 14.76 -15.97
C VAL A 168 -3.77 16.11 -15.63
N GLU A 169 -4.59 16.99 -15.08
CA GLU A 169 -4.19 18.34 -14.69
C GLU A 169 -4.58 18.57 -13.23
N PHE A 170 -3.60 18.99 -12.44
CA PHE A 170 -3.79 19.51 -11.09
C PHE A 170 -3.72 21.03 -11.15
N ARG A 171 -4.71 21.68 -10.58
CA ARG A 171 -4.73 23.13 -10.41
C ARG A 171 -4.71 23.47 -8.93
N LEU A 172 -3.80 24.34 -8.56
CA LEU A 172 -3.65 24.85 -7.20
C LEU A 172 -4.27 26.23 -7.10
N LYS A 173 -4.79 26.57 -5.94
CA LYS A 173 -5.29 27.93 -5.65
C LYS A 173 -4.16 28.95 -5.60
N ARG A 174 -2.94 28.53 -5.30
CA ARG A 174 -1.72 29.34 -5.26
C ARG A 174 -0.53 28.49 -5.69
N PRO A 175 0.51 29.08 -6.31
CA PRO A 175 1.74 28.36 -6.61
C PRO A 175 2.35 27.70 -5.37
N ASP A 176 2.80 26.45 -5.51
CA ASP A 176 3.48 25.69 -4.46
C ASP A 176 4.66 24.90 -5.04
N ALA A 177 5.87 25.35 -4.73
CA ALA A 177 7.10 24.71 -5.19
C ALA A 177 7.32 23.29 -4.61
N SER A 178 6.64 22.94 -3.51
CA SER A 178 6.73 21.62 -2.89
C SER A 178 5.73 20.61 -3.45
N PHE A 179 4.77 21.04 -4.27
CA PHE A 179 3.67 20.22 -4.75
C PHE A 179 4.13 18.90 -5.41
N LEU A 180 5.10 18.96 -6.31
CA LEU A 180 5.63 17.78 -6.99
C LEU A 180 6.30 16.80 -6.00
N TRP A 181 6.96 17.31 -4.97
CA TRP A 181 7.59 16.49 -3.95
C TRP A 181 6.56 15.72 -3.12
N HIS A 182 5.40 16.33 -2.84
CA HIS A 182 4.31 15.63 -2.17
C HIS A 182 3.76 14.48 -3.01
N LEU A 183 3.72 14.62 -4.35
CA LEU A 183 3.30 13.57 -5.26
C LEU A 183 4.35 12.46 -5.44
N ALA A 184 5.60 12.70 -5.05
CA ALA A 184 6.67 11.71 -5.05
C ALA A 184 6.77 10.93 -3.72
N THR A 185 5.96 11.25 -2.71
CA THR A 185 5.93 10.48 -1.48
C THR A 185 5.10 9.21 -1.62
N HIS A 186 5.40 8.17 -0.84
CA HIS A 186 4.61 6.93 -0.84
C HIS A 186 3.16 7.13 -0.40
N TYR A 187 2.84 8.22 0.30
CA TYR A 187 1.47 8.61 0.61
C TYR A 187 0.64 8.94 -0.63
N ALA A 188 1.29 9.35 -1.72
CA ALA A 188 0.66 9.63 -3.01
C ALA A 188 0.52 8.40 -3.93
N SER A 189 0.60 7.20 -3.37
CA SER A 189 0.41 5.94 -4.10
C SER A 189 -0.90 5.91 -4.87
N VAL A 190 -0.86 5.53 -6.14
CA VAL A 190 -2.05 5.49 -7.00
C VAL A 190 -2.81 4.18 -6.82
N MET A 191 -4.11 4.28 -6.67
CA MET A 191 -5.03 3.16 -6.46
C MET A 191 -5.92 2.93 -7.67
N SER A 192 -6.34 1.68 -7.89
CA SER A 192 -7.21 1.32 -9.00
C SER A 192 -8.65 1.78 -8.79
N ALA A 193 -9.13 2.65 -9.68
CA ALA A 193 -10.54 3.05 -9.72
C ALA A 193 -11.46 1.88 -10.12
N GLU A 194 -10.98 0.99 -11.00
CA GLU A 194 -11.72 -0.20 -11.40
C GLU A 194 -11.94 -1.15 -10.22
N TYR A 195 -10.89 -1.38 -9.42
CA TYR A 195 -11.00 -2.19 -8.22
C TYR A 195 -11.96 -1.56 -7.20
N ALA A 196 -11.84 -0.26 -6.97
CA ALA A 196 -12.76 0.46 -6.13
C ALA A 196 -14.22 0.31 -6.62
N ALA A 197 -14.49 0.51 -7.90
CA ALA A 197 -15.83 0.32 -8.45
C ALA A 197 -16.35 -1.10 -8.21
N LYS A 198 -15.50 -2.13 -8.34
CA LYS A 198 -15.89 -3.52 -8.07
C LYS A 198 -16.20 -3.76 -6.59
N LEU A 199 -15.42 -3.16 -5.68
CA LEU A 199 -15.70 -3.24 -4.24
C LEU A 199 -17.04 -2.57 -3.91
N ALA A 200 -17.34 -1.40 -4.51
CA ALA A 200 -18.60 -0.70 -4.30
C ALA A 200 -19.80 -1.51 -4.81
N GLN A 201 -19.69 -2.17 -5.96
CA GLN A 201 -20.75 -3.04 -6.50
C GLN A 201 -21.09 -4.23 -5.59
N ASN A 202 -20.18 -4.61 -4.70
CA ASN A 202 -20.34 -5.73 -3.77
C ASN A 202 -20.51 -5.28 -2.31
N ASP A 203 -20.72 -3.98 -2.06
CA ASP A 203 -20.81 -3.39 -0.72
C ASP A 203 -19.63 -3.73 0.20
N ARG A 204 -18.39 -3.74 -0.37
CA ARG A 204 -17.14 -4.12 0.32
C ARG A 204 -16.06 -3.06 0.26
N GLN A 205 -16.45 -1.79 0.26
CA GLN A 205 -15.54 -0.66 0.10
C GLN A 205 -14.41 -0.67 1.14
N GLU A 206 -14.70 -1.14 2.35
CA GLU A 206 -13.73 -1.24 3.46
C GLU A 206 -12.53 -2.13 3.13
N MET A 207 -12.66 -3.04 2.17
CA MET A 207 -11.59 -3.97 1.79
C MET A 207 -10.46 -3.30 1.00
N ILE A 208 -10.65 -2.08 0.50
CA ILE A 208 -9.60 -1.34 -0.23
C ILE A 208 -8.30 -1.19 0.60
N ASP A 209 -8.43 -1.13 1.92
CA ASP A 209 -7.31 -0.95 2.85
C ASP A 209 -6.70 -2.28 3.32
N ARG A 210 -7.38 -3.41 3.07
CA ARG A 210 -6.97 -4.74 3.54
C ARG A 210 -6.56 -5.69 2.42
N GLN A 211 -7.09 -5.46 1.23
CA GLN A 211 -6.82 -6.24 0.02
C GLN A 211 -6.20 -5.33 -1.04
N PRO A 212 -4.87 -5.06 -0.94
CA PRO A 212 -4.23 -4.10 -1.82
C PRO A 212 -4.23 -4.57 -3.27
N VAL A 213 -4.43 -3.62 -4.19
CA VAL A 213 -4.25 -3.77 -5.63
C VAL A 213 -3.55 -2.52 -6.14
N GLY A 214 -2.32 -2.66 -6.55
CA GLY A 214 -1.49 -1.58 -7.08
C GLY A 214 -0.80 -1.97 -8.39
N THR A 215 0.12 -1.14 -8.80
CA THR A 215 0.96 -1.35 -10.00
C THR A 215 2.39 -1.73 -9.65
N GLY A 216 2.74 -1.75 -8.36
CA GLY A 216 4.09 -1.96 -7.85
C GLY A 216 4.70 -3.33 -8.16
N PRO A 217 6.01 -3.49 -7.85
CA PRO A 217 6.80 -4.67 -8.24
C PRO A 217 6.36 -5.97 -7.58
N PHE A 218 5.70 -5.90 -6.45
CA PHE A 218 5.20 -7.08 -5.72
C PHE A 218 3.71 -6.94 -5.42
N GLN A 219 3.05 -8.08 -5.24
CA GLN A 219 1.65 -8.19 -4.86
C GLN A 219 1.51 -9.00 -3.57
N LEU A 220 0.46 -8.73 -2.80
CA LEU A 220 0.16 -9.47 -1.58
C LEU A 220 -0.26 -10.89 -1.92
N ALA A 221 0.48 -11.88 -1.42
CA ALA A 221 0.16 -13.29 -1.53
C ALA A 221 -0.56 -13.82 -0.29
N GLU A 222 -0.09 -13.45 0.90
CA GLU A 222 -0.68 -13.90 2.16
C GLU A 222 -0.44 -12.86 3.26
N TYR A 223 -1.41 -12.68 4.13
CA TYR A 223 -1.30 -11.89 5.34
C TYR A 223 -1.85 -12.66 6.53
N ARG A 224 -1.02 -12.83 7.56
CA ARG A 224 -1.42 -13.34 8.86
C ARG A 224 -1.10 -12.28 9.93
N SER A 225 -2.15 -11.68 10.45
CA SER A 225 -2.02 -10.60 11.44
C SER A 225 -1.15 -11.01 12.63
N GLY A 226 -0.19 -10.15 12.99
CA GLY A 226 0.76 -10.39 14.06
C GLY A 226 1.80 -11.49 13.82
N GLN A 227 1.84 -12.08 12.62
CA GLN A 227 2.78 -13.15 12.28
C GLN A 227 3.66 -12.80 11.10
N TYR A 228 3.08 -12.67 9.90
CA TYR A 228 3.83 -12.34 8.69
C TYR A 228 2.98 -11.78 7.57
N ILE A 229 3.67 -11.15 6.63
CA ILE A 229 3.16 -10.71 5.33
C ILE A 229 4.02 -11.37 4.29
N ARG A 230 3.40 -12.05 3.32
CA ARG A 230 4.09 -12.61 2.17
C ARG A 230 3.74 -11.81 0.93
N LEU A 231 4.76 -11.30 0.30
CA LEU A 231 4.68 -10.70 -1.01
C LEU A 231 5.24 -11.68 -2.05
N GLN A 232 4.71 -11.62 -3.25
CA GLN A 232 5.25 -12.32 -4.42
C GLN A 232 5.46 -11.32 -5.55
N ARG A 233 6.37 -11.60 -6.46
CA ARG A 233 6.61 -10.73 -7.62
C ARG A 233 5.32 -10.53 -8.41
N HIS A 234 5.11 -9.29 -8.87
CA HIS A 234 4.09 -8.97 -9.87
C HIS A 234 4.60 -9.44 -11.23
N PRO A 235 4.02 -10.51 -11.83
CA PRO A 235 4.58 -11.12 -13.03
C PRO A 235 4.64 -10.17 -14.24
N ALA A 236 3.69 -9.23 -14.30
CA ALA A 236 3.56 -8.26 -15.37
C ALA A 236 4.04 -6.85 -14.99
N TYR A 237 4.97 -6.75 -14.03
CA TYR A 237 5.46 -5.44 -13.59
C TYR A 237 6.06 -4.64 -14.76
N TRP A 238 5.61 -3.42 -14.93
CA TRP A 238 5.89 -2.60 -16.11
C TRP A 238 7.36 -2.17 -16.27
N ARG A 239 8.15 -2.16 -15.19
CA ARG A 239 9.60 -1.90 -15.21
C ARG A 239 10.43 -3.16 -15.42
N GLY A 240 9.81 -4.29 -15.76
CA GLY A 240 10.48 -5.58 -15.93
C GLY A 240 10.48 -6.43 -14.66
N LYS A 241 11.21 -7.54 -14.67
CA LYS A 241 11.23 -8.48 -13.56
C LYS A 241 11.89 -7.84 -12.33
N PRO A 242 11.18 -7.73 -11.19
CA PRO A 242 11.79 -7.22 -9.96
C PRO A 242 12.98 -8.09 -9.54
N LEU A 243 14.08 -7.43 -9.16
CA LEU A 243 15.22 -8.10 -8.56
C LEU A 243 14.91 -8.42 -7.09
N MET A 244 15.32 -9.58 -6.65
CA MET A 244 15.35 -9.98 -5.25
C MET A 244 16.73 -10.44 -4.89
#